data_4dee6d5a1ebc5cfeb3c689fe9e68d15a
#
_entry.id   4dee6d5a1ebc5cfeb3c689fe9e68d15a
#
_cell.length_a   1.000
_cell.length_b   1.000
_cell.length_c   1.000
_cell.angle_alpha   90.00
_cell.angle_beta   90.00
_cell.angle_gamma   90.00
#
_symmetry.space_group_name_H-M   'P 1'
#
loop_
_entity.id
_entity.type
_entity.pdbx_description
1 polymer ?
#
loop_
_entity_poly.entity_id
_entity_poly.type
_entity_poly.pdbx_seq_one_letter_code
_entity_poly.pdbx_strand_id
1 'polypeptide(L)'
;MAKEIQKKTLGQLKEELVLVSPGQKISYVVDTVYNEANKKRVIDLTRGSDILFCESPFLAEEETRGQERCHLTSRQAGIIAREAEVKKLNIFHFSGRHTSRTEQLVQEAQEAFQGNKEADPLHKKI
;
A
#
# COMPACT_ATOMS: atom_id res chain seq x y z
N MET A 1 17.16 17.38 46.95
CA MET A 1 15.78 16.93 46.71
C MET A 1 15.79 15.46 46.36
N ALA A 2 15.18 14.63 47.21
CA ALA A 2 15.02 13.24 46.89
C ALA A 2 13.95 13.08 45.82
N LYS A 3 14.32 12.51 44.71
CA LYS A 3 13.33 12.14 43.65
C LYS A 3 12.79 10.76 44.00
N GLU A 4 11.52 10.68 44.28
CA GLU A 4 10.87 9.39 44.43
C GLU A 4 10.80 8.70 43.08
N ILE A 5 11.32 7.48 43.03
CA ILE A 5 11.19 6.63 41.89
C ILE A 5 9.90 5.84 42.04
N GLN A 6 8.91 6.17 41.22
CA GLN A 6 7.66 5.44 41.18
C GLN A 6 7.68 4.43 40.06
N LYS A 7 7.34 3.20 40.36
CA LYS A 7 7.19 2.17 39.33
C LYS A 7 5.74 2.18 38.85
N LYS A 8 5.57 2.40 37.53
CA LYS A 8 4.26 2.38 36.90
C LYS A 8 4.27 1.44 35.72
N THR A 9 3.13 0.84 35.44
CA THR A 9 2.96 0.06 34.21
C THR A 9 2.97 0.98 32.99
N LEU A 10 3.28 0.45 31.83
CA LEU A 10 3.24 1.19 30.57
C LEU A 10 1.87 1.83 30.33
N GLY A 11 0.78 1.09 30.66
CA GLY A 11 -0.58 1.61 30.53
C GLY A 11 -0.84 2.80 31.45
N GLN A 12 -0.36 2.76 32.69
CA GLN A 12 -0.52 3.86 33.64
C GLN A 12 0.24 5.10 33.19
N LEU A 13 1.47 4.93 32.68
CA LEU A 13 2.25 6.04 32.14
C LEU A 13 1.57 6.66 30.92
N LYS A 14 0.98 5.84 30.07
CA LYS A 14 0.23 6.30 28.89
C LYS A 14 -0.94 7.19 29.30
N GLU A 15 -1.69 6.80 30.32
CA GLU A 15 -2.85 7.58 30.78
C GLU A 15 -2.45 8.88 31.47
N GLU A 16 -1.38 8.86 32.24
CA GLU A 16 -1.00 10.01 33.08
C GLU A 16 -0.09 11.02 32.39
N LEU A 17 0.84 10.55 31.56
CA LEU A 17 1.92 11.38 31.02
C LEU A 17 1.88 11.57 29.52
N VAL A 18 1.14 10.75 28.80
CA VAL A 18 1.16 10.75 27.34
C VAL A 18 -0.18 11.17 26.78
N LEU A 19 -0.16 12.25 25.99
CA LEU A 19 -1.31 12.61 25.19
C LEU A 19 -1.32 11.73 23.95
N VAL A 20 -2.30 10.86 23.83
CA VAL A 20 -2.45 9.99 22.67
C VAL A 20 -3.39 10.62 21.67
N SER A 21 -2.89 10.91 20.48
CA SER A 21 -3.69 11.40 19.36
C SER A 21 -3.57 10.44 18.19
N PRO A 22 -4.59 10.36 17.29
CA PRO A 22 -4.49 9.55 16.10
C PRO A 22 -3.31 10.00 15.25
N GLY A 23 -2.41 9.09 14.95
CA GLY A 23 -1.30 9.34 14.03
C GLY A 23 -1.70 9.02 12.60
N GLN A 24 -0.76 9.25 11.68
CA GLN A 24 -0.91 8.83 10.29
C GLN A 24 -0.26 7.46 10.09
N LYS A 25 -0.90 6.66 9.25
CA LYS A 25 -0.33 5.39 8.81
C LYS A 25 0.16 5.57 7.37
N ILE A 26 1.45 5.37 7.18
CA ILE A 26 2.08 5.40 5.86
C ILE A 26 2.60 4.01 5.57
N SER A 27 2.21 3.45 4.44
CA SER A 27 2.67 2.13 3.99
C SER A 27 3.51 2.25 2.74
N TYR A 28 4.50 1.37 2.63
CA TYR A 28 5.46 1.37 1.53
C TYR A 28 5.65 -0.07 1.04
N VAL A 29 5.35 -0.30 -0.22
CA VAL A 29 5.38 -1.64 -0.82
C VAL A 29 6.30 -1.67 -2.02
N VAL A 30 7.26 -2.58 -2.00
CA VAL A 30 8.24 -2.81 -3.07
C VAL A 30 8.42 -4.30 -3.32
N ASP A 31 8.88 -4.65 -4.51
CA ASP A 31 9.32 -6.01 -4.86
C ASP A 31 8.29 -7.10 -4.51
N THR A 32 7.06 -6.89 -4.95
CA THR A 32 5.96 -7.80 -4.66
C THR A 32 5.42 -8.43 -5.93
N VAL A 33 5.28 -9.74 -5.92
CA VAL A 33 4.59 -10.48 -6.98
C VAL A 33 3.10 -10.49 -6.68
N TYR A 34 2.29 -10.22 -7.68
CA TYR A 34 0.84 -10.25 -7.55
C TYR A 34 0.31 -11.69 -7.63
N ASN A 35 0.02 -12.25 -6.49
CA ASN A 35 -0.68 -13.52 -6.38
C ASN A 35 -1.64 -13.44 -5.19
N GLU A 36 -2.49 -14.43 -5.06
CA GLU A 36 -3.56 -14.42 -4.05
C GLU A 36 -3.02 -14.26 -2.62
N ALA A 37 -1.96 -15.01 -2.29
CA ALA A 37 -1.36 -14.97 -0.95
C ALA A 37 -0.70 -13.63 -0.66
N ASN A 38 0.08 -13.12 -1.59
CA ASN A 38 0.75 -11.82 -1.43
C ASN A 38 -0.24 -10.67 -1.42
N LYS A 39 -1.22 -10.71 -2.31
CA LYS A 39 -2.30 -9.72 -2.34
C LYS A 39 -2.96 -9.59 -0.97
N LYS A 40 -3.33 -10.71 -0.38
CA LYS A 40 -3.96 -10.72 0.95
C LYS A 40 -3.06 -10.12 2.01
N ARG A 41 -1.79 -10.52 2.03
CA ARG A 41 -0.81 -10.01 3.02
C ARG A 41 -0.60 -8.51 2.89
N VAL A 42 -0.46 -8.04 1.67
CA VAL A 42 -0.25 -6.61 1.41
C VAL A 42 -1.49 -5.81 1.80
N ILE A 43 -2.68 -6.30 1.46
CA ILE A 43 -3.93 -5.64 1.84
C ILE A 43 -4.06 -5.58 3.36
N ASP A 44 -3.80 -6.68 4.06
CA ASP A 44 -3.89 -6.70 5.53
C ASP A 44 -2.89 -5.73 6.17
N LEU A 45 -1.66 -5.67 5.64
CA LEU A 45 -0.63 -4.76 6.13
C LEU A 45 -0.99 -3.30 5.90
N THR A 46 -1.52 -2.98 4.72
CA THR A 46 -1.74 -1.60 4.28
C THR A 46 -3.13 -1.07 4.59
N ARG A 47 -4.01 -1.90 5.12
CA ARG A 47 -5.41 -1.57 5.37
C ARG A 47 -5.56 -0.25 6.14
N GLY A 48 -6.37 0.63 5.59
CA GLY A 48 -6.68 1.91 6.21
C GLY A 48 -5.53 2.91 6.24
N SER A 49 -4.45 2.67 5.50
CA SER A 49 -3.34 3.63 5.42
C SER A 49 -3.81 4.97 4.91
N ASP A 50 -3.28 6.04 5.48
CA ASP A 50 -3.53 7.39 4.98
C ASP A 50 -2.87 7.58 3.62
N ILE A 51 -1.68 7.04 3.45
CA ILE A 51 -0.96 7.03 2.17
C ILE A 51 -0.33 5.66 1.97
N LEU A 52 -0.52 5.10 0.77
CA LEU A 52 0.20 3.92 0.31
C LEU A 52 1.14 4.34 -0.82
N PHE A 53 2.43 4.14 -0.60
CA PHE A 53 3.44 4.23 -1.64
C PHE A 53 3.68 2.83 -2.19
N CYS A 54 3.43 2.62 -3.46
CA CYS A 54 3.51 1.30 -4.07
C CYS A 54 4.34 1.32 -5.34
N GLU A 55 5.38 0.48 -5.37
CA GLU A 55 6.18 0.31 -6.58
C GLU A 55 5.39 -0.47 -7.61
N SER A 56 5.21 0.11 -8.78
CA SER A 56 4.46 -0.51 -9.87
C SER A 56 4.99 -0.07 -11.22
N PRO A 57 6.10 -0.69 -11.68
CA PRO A 57 6.81 -0.23 -12.87
C PRO A 57 6.18 -0.63 -14.19
N PHE A 58 5.16 -1.46 -14.19
CA PHE A 58 4.58 -2.02 -15.40
C PHE A 58 3.14 -1.61 -15.60
N LEU A 59 2.74 -1.45 -16.84
CA LEU A 59 1.33 -1.31 -17.22
C LEU A 59 0.64 -2.69 -17.17
N ALA A 60 -0.68 -2.71 -17.08
CA ALA A 60 -1.46 -3.94 -17.04
C ALA A 60 -1.16 -4.86 -18.23
N GLU A 61 -0.92 -4.30 -19.40
CA GLU A 61 -0.54 -5.06 -20.61
C GLU A 61 0.78 -5.79 -20.47
N GLU A 62 1.60 -5.41 -19.49
CA GLU A 62 2.90 -6.01 -19.18
C GLU A 62 2.85 -6.96 -17.99
N GLU A 63 1.69 -7.49 -17.65
CA GLU A 63 1.48 -8.32 -16.46
C GLU A 63 2.43 -9.51 -16.38
N THR A 64 2.62 -10.22 -17.50
CA THR A 64 3.54 -11.36 -17.53
C THR A 64 4.96 -10.95 -17.15
N ARG A 65 5.39 -9.81 -17.65
CA ARG A 65 6.71 -9.26 -17.34
C ARG A 65 6.84 -8.87 -15.88
N GLY A 66 5.78 -8.28 -15.33
CA GLY A 66 5.70 -7.95 -13.91
C GLY A 66 5.85 -9.19 -13.04
N GLN A 67 5.18 -10.28 -13.38
CA GLN A 67 5.29 -11.56 -12.68
C GLN A 67 6.72 -12.09 -12.71
N GLU A 68 7.36 -12.09 -13.88
CA GLU A 68 8.73 -12.58 -14.04
C GLU A 68 9.75 -11.75 -13.26
N ARG A 69 9.52 -10.46 -13.15
CA ARG A 69 10.43 -9.51 -12.48
C ARG A 69 10.10 -9.28 -11.01
N CYS A 70 9.07 -9.94 -10.48
CA CYS A 70 8.61 -9.76 -9.11
C CYS A 70 8.19 -8.33 -8.80
N HIS A 71 7.43 -7.73 -9.71
CA HIS A 71 6.89 -6.38 -9.56
C HIS A 71 5.41 -6.35 -9.89
N LEU A 72 4.71 -5.39 -9.30
CA LEU A 72 3.30 -5.13 -9.59
C LEU A 72 3.15 -4.32 -10.87
N THR A 73 1.99 -4.46 -11.50
CA THR A 73 1.54 -3.48 -12.49
C THR A 73 0.84 -2.32 -11.77
N SER A 74 0.72 -1.19 -12.44
CA SER A 74 0.01 -0.03 -11.91
C SER A 74 -1.46 -0.35 -11.61
N ARG A 75 -2.09 -1.15 -12.44
CA ARG A 75 -3.46 -1.62 -12.22
C ARG A 75 -3.56 -2.47 -10.93
N GLN A 76 -2.63 -3.38 -10.72
CA GLN A 76 -2.59 -4.22 -9.52
C GLN A 76 -2.39 -3.38 -8.26
N ALA A 77 -1.51 -2.37 -8.31
CA ALA A 77 -1.32 -1.43 -7.21
C ALA A 77 -2.62 -0.69 -6.88
N GLY A 78 -3.35 -0.25 -7.89
CA GLY A 78 -4.63 0.42 -7.71
C GLY A 78 -5.68 -0.50 -7.07
N ILE A 79 -5.75 -1.75 -7.50
CA ILE A 79 -6.66 -2.75 -6.94
C ILE A 79 -6.36 -3.00 -5.46
N ILE A 80 -5.10 -3.20 -5.13
CA ILE A 80 -4.66 -3.38 -3.74
C ILE A 80 -5.06 -2.18 -2.89
N ALA A 81 -4.77 -0.98 -3.36
CA ALA A 81 -5.09 0.26 -2.65
C ALA A 81 -6.59 0.38 -2.37
N ARG A 82 -7.42 0.04 -3.36
CA ARG A 82 -8.87 0.08 -3.21
C ARG A 82 -9.36 -0.94 -2.20
N GLU A 83 -8.90 -2.18 -2.29
CA GLU A 83 -9.34 -3.22 -1.38
C GLU A 83 -8.81 -3.04 0.04
N ALA A 84 -7.65 -2.41 0.19
CA ALA A 84 -7.10 -2.04 1.50
C ALA A 84 -7.74 -0.77 2.06
N GLU A 85 -8.59 -0.10 1.29
CA GLU A 85 -9.26 1.13 1.71
C GLU A 85 -8.29 2.21 2.16
N VAL A 86 -7.18 2.35 1.44
CA VAL A 86 -6.23 3.45 1.70
C VAL A 86 -6.85 4.77 1.24
N LYS A 87 -6.48 5.86 1.87
CA LYS A 87 -7.03 7.18 1.54
C LYS A 87 -6.37 7.76 0.29
N LYS A 88 -5.09 7.53 0.11
CA LYS A 88 -4.33 8.06 -1.01
C LYS A 88 -3.33 7.03 -1.52
N LEU A 89 -3.26 6.87 -2.83
CA LEU A 89 -2.30 6.00 -3.51
C LEU A 89 -1.29 6.85 -4.28
N ASN A 90 -0.01 6.62 -4.01
CA ASN A 90 1.08 7.15 -4.80
C ASN A 90 1.90 5.97 -5.34
N ILE A 91 1.87 5.78 -6.65
CA ILE A 91 2.76 4.82 -7.27
C ILE A 91 4.10 5.48 -7.57
N PHE A 92 5.13 4.69 -7.57
CA PHE A 92 6.44 5.16 -7.99
C PHE A 92 7.15 4.05 -8.75
N HIS A 93 7.99 4.47 -9.66
CA HIS A 93 8.95 3.62 -10.32
C HIS A 93 9.92 4.51 -11.07
N PHE A 94 11.20 4.23 -10.87
CA PHE A 94 12.27 5.08 -11.38
C PHE A 94 13.16 4.36 -12.38
N SER A 95 12.59 3.50 -13.23
CA SER A 95 13.30 2.99 -14.37
C SER A 95 13.32 4.05 -15.47
N GLY A 96 14.50 4.47 -15.89
CA GLY A 96 14.66 5.43 -16.98
C GLY A 96 14.04 5.02 -18.31
N ARG A 97 13.61 3.77 -18.42
CA ARG A 97 12.96 3.24 -19.63
C ARG A 97 11.52 3.73 -19.83
N HIS A 98 10.89 4.24 -18.77
CA HIS A 98 9.46 4.54 -18.77
C HIS A 98 9.13 5.98 -18.41
N THR A 99 10.08 6.90 -18.52
CA THR A 99 9.82 8.33 -18.23
C THR A 99 8.68 8.91 -19.04
N SER A 100 8.51 8.45 -20.29
CA SER A 100 7.41 8.87 -21.17
C SER A 100 6.08 8.20 -20.84
N ARG A 101 6.08 7.16 -20.00
CA ARG A 101 4.87 6.40 -19.64
C ARG A 101 4.40 6.68 -18.22
N THR A 102 5.06 7.57 -17.50
CA THR A 102 4.72 7.87 -16.11
C THR A 102 3.26 8.28 -15.95
N GLU A 103 2.77 9.13 -16.84
CA GLU A 103 1.37 9.57 -16.81
C GLU A 103 0.39 8.42 -17.00
N GLN A 104 0.70 7.51 -17.93
CA GLN A 104 -0.12 6.32 -18.17
C GLN A 104 -0.15 5.40 -16.97
N LEU A 105 1.00 5.18 -16.32
CA LEU A 105 1.11 4.37 -15.11
C LEU A 105 0.26 4.96 -14.00
N VAL A 106 0.39 6.25 -13.75
CA VAL A 106 -0.38 6.96 -12.71
C VAL A 106 -1.87 6.90 -13.01
N GLN A 107 -2.26 7.16 -14.25
CA GLN A 107 -3.66 7.13 -14.66
C GLN A 107 -4.25 5.73 -14.47
N GLU A 108 -3.56 4.69 -14.91
CA GLU A 108 -4.04 3.32 -14.79
C GLU A 108 -4.20 2.92 -13.31
N ALA A 109 -3.24 3.30 -12.46
CA ALA A 109 -3.33 3.02 -11.04
C ALA A 109 -4.51 3.75 -10.40
N GLN A 110 -4.70 5.03 -10.70
CA GLN A 110 -5.80 5.81 -10.12
C GLN A 110 -7.17 5.33 -10.62
N GLU A 111 -7.28 4.96 -11.88
CA GLU A 111 -8.52 4.37 -12.42
C GLU A 111 -8.87 3.06 -11.71
N ALA A 112 -7.88 2.19 -11.50
CA ALA A 112 -8.08 0.94 -10.77
C ALA A 112 -8.42 1.19 -9.30
N PHE A 113 -7.81 2.18 -8.68
CA PHE A 113 -8.09 2.58 -7.31
C PHE A 113 -9.53 3.06 -7.13
N GLN A 114 -10.04 3.79 -8.10
CA GLN A 114 -11.42 4.32 -8.08
C GLN A 114 -12.43 3.39 -8.78
N GLY A 115 -11.95 2.39 -9.48
CA GLY A 115 -12.74 1.61 -10.40
C GLY A 115 -13.48 0.43 -9.82
N ASN A 116 -13.93 -0.46 -10.71
CA ASN A 116 -14.81 -1.58 -10.37
C ASN A 116 -14.02 -2.83 -9.98
N LYS A 117 -14.43 -3.49 -8.89
CA LYS A 117 -13.85 -4.75 -8.40
C LYS A 117 -13.87 -5.87 -9.44
N GLU A 118 -14.81 -5.84 -10.36
CA GLU A 118 -14.94 -6.86 -11.41
C GLU A 118 -13.74 -6.93 -12.37
N ALA A 119 -12.91 -5.91 -12.38
CA ALA A 119 -11.73 -5.86 -13.22
C ALA A 119 -10.56 -6.69 -12.68
N ASP A 120 -10.63 -7.20 -11.45
CA ASP A 120 -9.57 -8.00 -10.84
C ASP A 120 -9.81 -9.51 -11.05
N PRO A 121 -8.94 -10.19 -11.82
CA PRO A 121 -9.10 -11.62 -12.05
C PRO A 121 -9.03 -12.47 -10.76
N LEU A 122 -8.35 -11.98 -9.72
CA LEU A 122 -8.28 -12.67 -8.43
C LEU A 122 -9.53 -12.47 -7.58
N HIS A 123 -10.34 -11.48 -7.91
CA HIS A 123 -11.57 -11.20 -7.16
C HIS A 123 -12.71 -12.17 -7.52
N LYS A 124 -12.66 -12.77 -8.68
CA LYS A 124 -13.71 -13.69 -9.18
C LYS A 124 -13.71 -15.07 -8.53
N LYS A 125 -12.86 -15.31 -7.57
CA LYS A 125 -12.73 -16.63 -6.91
C LYS A 125 -13.49 -16.73 -5.59
N ILE A 126 -14.57 -16.09 -5.51
CA ILE A 126 -15.43 -16.21 -4.32
C ILE A 126 -16.46 -17.28 -4.56
#